data_da59999fd9f4f6b4c3337ca2aaa18147
#
_entry.id   da59999fd9f4f6b4c3337ca2aaa18147
#
_cell.length_a   1.000
_cell.length_b   1.000
_cell.length_c   1.000
_cell.angle_alpha   90.00
_cell.angle_beta   90.00
_cell.angle_gamma   90.00
#
_symmetry.space_group_name_H-M   'P 1'
#
loop_
_entity.id
_entity.type
_entity.pdbx_description
1 polymer ?
#
loop_
_entity_poly.entity_id
_entity_poly.type
_entity_poly.pdbx_seq_one_letter_code
_entity_poly.pdbx_strand_id
1 'polypeptide(L)'
;MRIPHIQLQVIIDSPELFIGHDALNQWLYVDWRGEYNQDLSRATCRRMLETIQVWPCTKILNDNSSITRTTVQFTQWGVQWLEDMLAAGLYFIAWVLPRDLVARQTTEDIVHAIDRPRVGTFDDVASAYIWLQQQHPVPYQPPLI
;
A
#
# COMPACT_ATOMS: atom_id res chain seq x y z
N MET A 1 4.40 13.14 -10.83
CA MET A 1 4.15 14.14 -9.78
C MET A 1 4.90 13.72 -8.53
N ARG A 2 5.54 14.65 -7.91
CA ARG A 2 6.20 14.41 -6.63
C ARG A 2 5.24 14.80 -5.51
N ILE A 3 5.00 13.90 -4.55
CA ILE A 3 4.21 14.27 -3.39
C ILE A 3 4.99 15.32 -2.61
N PRO A 4 4.38 16.49 -2.29
CA PRO A 4 5.08 17.50 -1.51
C PRO A 4 5.44 16.95 -0.12
N HIS A 5 6.72 16.80 0.17
CA HIS A 5 7.19 16.26 1.46
C HIS A 5 6.73 17.12 2.65
N ILE A 6 6.46 18.40 2.43
CA ILE A 6 5.97 19.30 3.48
C ILE A 6 4.57 18.93 3.99
N GLN A 7 3.81 18.14 3.21
CA GLN A 7 2.46 17.68 3.60
C GLN A 7 2.47 16.31 4.24
N LEU A 8 3.63 15.64 4.26
CA LEU A 8 3.77 14.33 4.86
C LEU A 8 4.49 14.43 6.21
N GLN A 9 3.86 13.88 7.25
CA GLN A 9 4.57 13.63 8.50
C GLN A 9 5.37 12.35 8.35
N VAL A 10 6.68 12.45 8.50
CA VAL A 10 7.58 11.31 8.36
C VAL A 10 7.42 10.38 9.55
N ILE A 11 7.13 9.11 9.29
CA ILE A 11 7.02 8.08 10.31
C ILE A 11 8.23 7.15 10.26
N ILE A 12 8.58 6.67 9.06
CA ILE A 12 9.76 5.85 8.80
C ILE A 12 10.49 6.43 7.60
N ASP A 13 11.81 6.58 7.72
CA ASP A 13 12.66 6.95 6.59
C ASP A 13 13.96 6.15 6.67
N SER A 14 14.00 5.05 5.91
CA SER A 14 15.13 4.15 5.82
C SER A 14 15.51 3.90 4.36
N PRO A 15 16.68 3.31 4.07
CA PRO A 15 17.08 3.07 2.69
C PRO A 15 16.07 2.24 1.88
N GLU A 16 15.41 1.28 2.53
CA GLU A 16 14.47 0.36 1.86
C GLU A 16 13.00 0.77 1.96
N LEU A 17 12.66 1.73 2.86
CA LEU A 17 11.26 2.04 3.15
C LEU A 17 11.08 3.46 3.64
N PHE A 18 10.12 4.16 3.07
CA PHE A 18 9.61 5.42 3.60
C PHE A 18 8.12 5.25 3.90
N ILE A 19 7.69 5.66 5.09
CA ILE A 19 6.27 5.79 5.42
C ILE A 19 6.02 7.20 5.94
N GLY A 20 5.05 7.88 5.32
CA GLY A 20 4.59 9.19 5.75
C GLY A 20 3.07 9.22 5.94
N HIS A 21 2.61 10.05 6.87
CA HIS A 21 1.20 10.33 7.06
C HIS A 21 0.82 11.59 6.29
N ASP A 22 -0.15 11.47 5.38
CA ASP A 22 -0.72 12.59 4.64
C ASP A 22 -1.85 13.20 5.47
N ALA A 23 -1.58 14.32 6.13
CA ALA A 23 -2.56 14.98 7.01
C ALA A 23 -3.74 15.57 6.23
N LEU A 24 -3.52 15.98 4.98
CA LEU A 24 -4.58 16.53 4.13
C LEU A 24 -5.61 15.45 3.76
N ASN A 25 -5.13 14.30 3.35
CA ASN A 25 -5.97 13.20 2.86
C ASN A 25 -6.28 12.15 3.92
N GLN A 26 -5.62 12.22 5.07
CA GLN A 26 -5.80 11.26 6.17
C GLN A 26 -5.49 9.82 5.74
N TRP A 27 -4.39 9.62 5.04
CA TRP A 27 -3.92 8.29 4.64
C TRP A 27 -2.41 8.13 4.81
N LEU A 28 -1.91 6.90 4.65
CA LEU A 28 -0.49 6.60 4.65
C LEU A 28 0.04 6.55 3.22
N TYR A 29 1.20 7.16 3.02
CA TYR A 29 2.03 7.00 1.84
C TYR A 29 3.18 6.07 2.17
N VAL A 30 3.31 4.96 1.42
CA VAL A 30 4.32 3.93 1.65
C VAL A 30 5.15 3.77 0.39
N ASP A 31 6.44 4.09 0.49
CA ASP A 31 7.39 4.03 -0.63
C ASP A 31 8.39 2.90 -0.40
N TRP A 32 8.28 1.86 -1.22
CA TRP A 32 9.17 0.69 -1.21
C TRP A 32 10.34 0.97 -2.13
N ARG A 33 11.58 0.76 -1.65
CA ARG A 33 12.79 1.17 -2.36
C ARG A 33 13.76 0.00 -2.52
N GLY A 34 14.32 -0.15 -3.73
CA GLY A 34 15.41 -1.07 -4.01
C GLY A 34 14.97 -2.51 -4.23
N GLU A 35 15.77 -3.45 -3.76
CA GLU A 35 15.53 -4.87 -3.94
C GLU A 35 14.76 -5.47 -2.79
N TYR A 36 13.77 -6.31 -3.11
CA TYR A 36 12.94 -6.96 -2.11
C TYR A 36 12.97 -8.48 -2.27
N ASN A 37 13.33 -9.16 -1.20
CA ASN A 37 13.14 -10.61 -1.05
C ASN A 37 11.96 -10.86 -0.12
N GLN A 38 11.64 -12.14 0.09
CA GLN A 38 10.50 -12.53 0.91
C GLN A 38 10.62 -12.03 2.36
N ASP A 39 11.78 -12.14 2.96
CA ASP A 39 11.99 -11.73 4.36
C ASP A 39 11.86 -10.22 4.54
N LEU A 40 12.45 -9.43 3.65
CA LEU A 40 12.36 -7.97 3.71
C LEU A 40 10.91 -7.51 3.45
N SER A 41 10.22 -8.15 2.51
CA SER A 41 8.82 -7.86 2.24
C SER A 41 7.95 -8.09 3.47
N ARG A 42 8.14 -9.22 4.16
CA ARG A 42 7.39 -9.50 5.40
C ARG A 42 7.69 -8.50 6.50
N ALA A 43 8.97 -8.12 6.67
CA ALA A 43 9.36 -7.09 7.63
C ALA A 43 8.69 -5.75 7.33
N THR A 44 8.65 -5.36 6.07
CA THR A 44 7.99 -4.12 5.64
C THR A 44 6.48 -4.18 5.87
N CYS A 45 5.85 -5.30 5.54
CA CYS A 45 4.42 -5.51 5.79
C CYS A 45 4.08 -5.41 7.29
N ARG A 46 4.92 -5.94 8.16
CA ARG A 46 4.74 -5.79 9.62
C ARG A 46 4.81 -4.34 10.06
N ARG A 47 5.77 -3.57 9.50
CA ARG A 47 5.88 -2.13 9.78
C ARG A 47 4.64 -1.37 9.31
N MET A 48 4.09 -1.72 8.16
CA MET A 48 2.84 -1.12 7.68
C MET A 48 1.69 -1.39 8.62
N LEU A 49 1.55 -2.62 9.11
CA LEU A 49 0.51 -2.99 10.07
C LEU A 49 0.66 -2.24 11.39
N GLU A 50 1.86 -2.21 11.95
CA GLU A 50 2.16 -1.44 13.16
C GLU A 50 1.82 0.04 12.98
N THR A 51 2.15 0.59 11.82
CA THR A 51 1.89 2.00 11.51
C THR A 51 0.40 2.29 11.43
N ILE A 52 -0.39 1.47 10.73
CA ILE A 52 -1.83 1.72 10.59
C ILE A 52 -2.56 1.55 11.93
N GLN A 53 -2.04 0.74 12.83
CA GLN A 53 -2.60 0.58 14.18
C GLN A 53 -2.40 1.83 15.04
N VAL A 54 -1.31 2.58 14.81
CA VAL A 54 -1.02 3.83 15.54
C VAL A 54 -1.62 5.04 14.80
N TRP A 55 -1.63 5.00 13.48
CA TRP A 55 -2.17 6.04 12.60
C TRP A 55 -3.33 5.47 11.78
N PRO A 56 -4.53 5.29 12.39
CA PRO A 56 -5.64 4.65 11.70
C PRO A 56 -6.05 5.39 10.44
N CYS A 57 -6.23 4.64 9.36
CA CYS A 57 -6.72 5.19 8.09
C CYS A 57 -7.40 4.08 7.29
N THR A 58 -8.22 4.47 6.32
CA THR A 58 -8.93 3.53 5.44
C THR A 58 -8.24 3.35 4.10
N LYS A 59 -7.21 4.13 3.84
CA LYS A 59 -6.54 4.20 2.53
C LYS A 59 -5.03 4.19 2.69
N ILE A 60 -4.36 3.50 1.75
CA ILE A 60 -2.90 3.54 1.62
C ILE A 60 -2.57 3.81 0.15
N LEU A 61 -1.65 4.76 -0.09
CA LEU A 61 -0.98 4.92 -1.37
C LEU A 61 0.32 4.12 -1.30
N ASN A 62 0.34 2.97 -1.96
CA ASN A 62 1.45 2.01 -1.90
C ASN A 62 2.31 2.14 -3.15
N ASP A 63 3.43 2.84 -3.02
CA ASP A 63 4.29 3.20 -4.14
C ASP A 63 5.45 2.21 -4.29
N ASN A 64 5.38 1.38 -5.33
CA ASN A 64 6.42 0.42 -5.68
C ASN A 64 7.26 0.89 -6.87
N SER A 65 7.13 2.15 -7.31
CA SER A 65 7.85 2.65 -8.50
C SER A 65 9.37 2.62 -8.34
N SER A 66 9.87 2.64 -7.12
CA SER A 66 11.32 2.59 -6.81
C SER A 66 11.86 1.19 -6.54
N ILE A 67 11.03 0.15 -6.64
CA ILE A 67 11.50 -1.23 -6.55
C ILE A 67 12.26 -1.57 -7.83
N THR A 68 13.52 -1.99 -7.67
CA THR A 68 14.40 -2.34 -8.78
C THR A 68 14.43 -3.83 -9.08
N ARG A 69 14.15 -4.65 -8.07
CA ARG A 69 14.08 -6.11 -8.21
C ARG A 69 13.24 -6.69 -7.09
N THR A 70 12.46 -7.72 -7.39
CA THR A 70 11.70 -8.45 -6.38
C THR A 70 11.64 -9.94 -6.68
N THR A 71 11.79 -10.75 -5.63
CA THR A 71 11.58 -12.20 -5.65
C THR A 71 10.42 -12.60 -4.76
N VAL A 72 9.59 -11.63 -4.38
CA VAL A 72 8.45 -11.84 -3.47
C VAL A 72 7.36 -12.67 -4.14
N GLN A 73 6.81 -13.63 -3.38
CA GLN A 73 5.66 -14.41 -3.79
C GLN A 73 4.50 -14.19 -2.83
N PHE A 74 3.28 -14.24 -3.35
CA PHE A 74 2.08 -14.15 -2.53
C PHE A 74 1.80 -15.53 -1.90
N THR A 75 1.82 -15.56 -0.57
CA THR A 75 1.67 -16.80 0.20
C THR A 75 0.55 -16.66 1.22
N GLN A 76 0.28 -17.73 1.96
CA GLN A 76 -0.71 -17.71 3.04
C GLN A 76 -0.38 -16.64 4.11
N TRP A 77 0.89 -16.38 4.34
CA TRP A 77 1.32 -15.29 5.22
C TRP A 77 0.77 -13.94 4.74
N GLY A 78 0.85 -13.69 3.43
CA GLY A 78 0.33 -12.46 2.84
C GLY A 78 -1.19 -12.34 2.95
N VAL A 79 -1.91 -13.45 2.78
CA VAL A 79 -3.37 -13.49 2.99
C VAL A 79 -3.72 -13.07 4.41
N GLN A 80 -3.02 -13.62 5.40
CA GLN A 80 -3.26 -13.28 6.81
C GLN A 80 -2.93 -11.81 7.09
N TRP A 81 -1.83 -11.30 6.52
CA TRP A 81 -1.48 -9.89 6.66
C TRP A 81 -2.57 -8.97 6.11
N LEU A 82 -3.14 -9.29 4.95
CA LEU A 82 -4.24 -8.50 4.38
C LEU A 82 -5.47 -8.53 5.28
N GLU A 83 -5.80 -9.67 5.87
CA GLU A 83 -6.90 -9.76 6.83
C GLU A 83 -6.65 -8.90 8.06
N ASP A 84 -5.41 -8.89 8.57
CA ASP A 84 -5.01 -8.04 9.70
C ASP A 84 -5.11 -6.55 9.34
N MET A 85 -4.74 -6.17 8.12
CA MET A 85 -4.88 -4.80 7.62
C MET A 85 -6.35 -4.39 7.49
N LEU A 86 -7.21 -5.28 6.99
CA LEU A 86 -8.66 -5.05 6.94
C LEU A 86 -9.24 -4.86 8.34
N ALA A 87 -8.82 -5.68 9.29
CA ALA A 87 -9.26 -5.56 10.68
C ALA A 87 -8.80 -4.25 11.33
N ALA A 88 -7.67 -3.70 10.87
CA ALA A 88 -7.17 -2.38 11.30
C ALA A 88 -7.89 -1.21 10.62
N GLY A 89 -8.77 -1.47 9.66
CA GLY A 89 -9.61 -0.46 9.01
C GLY A 89 -9.25 -0.12 7.57
N LEU A 90 -8.30 -0.82 6.95
CA LEU A 90 -7.90 -0.56 5.56
C LEU A 90 -8.97 -1.07 4.58
N TYR A 91 -9.45 -0.18 3.70
CA TYR A 91 -10.44 -0.51 2.67
C TYR A 91 -9.90 -0.37 1.24
N PHE A 92 -8.96 0.53 1.01
CA PHE A 92 -8.46 0.84 -0.34
C PHE A 92 -6.95 0.95 -0.37
N ILE A 93 -6.36 0.37 -1.40
CA ILE A 93 -4.95 0.54 -1.73
C ILE A 93 -4.83 1.06 -3.16
N ALA A 94 -4.17 2.21 -3.33
CA ALA A 94 -3.71 2.65 -4.64
C ALA A 94 -2.27 2.17 -4.82
N TRP A 95 -2.04 1.28 -5.77
CA TRP A 95 -0.76 0.61 -5.95
C TRP A 95 -0.06 1.12 -7.19
N VAL A 96 1.03 1.85 -7.01
CA VAL A 96 1.88 2.29 -8.11
C VAL A 96 2.87 1.17 -8.43
N LEU A 97 2.82 0.69 -9.66
CA LEU A 97 3.62 -0.47 -10.08
C LEU A 97 5.10 -0.12 -10.29
N PRO A 98 6.00 -1.10 -10.10
CA PRO A 98 7.41 -0.91 -10.43
C PRO A 98 7.62 -0.51 -11.89
N ARG A 99 8.66 0.28 -12.14
CA ARG A 99 9.06 0.66 -13.51
C ARG A 99 9.82 -0.46 -14.20
N ASP A 100 10.60 -1.23 -13.46
CA ASP A 100 11.26 -2.43 -14.00
C ASP A 100 10.23 -3.45 -14.45
N LEU A 101 10.34 -3.93 -15.69
CA LEU A 101 9.31 -4.78 -16.30
C LEU A 101 9.14 -6.12 -15.59
N VAL A 102 10.23 -6.73 -15.13
CA VAL A 102 10.17 -8.01 -14.42
C VAL A 102 9.53 -7.83 -13.04
N ALA A 103 9.95 -6.80 -12.30
CA ALA A 103 9.37 -6.47 -11.01
C ALA A 103 7.89 -6.09 -11.14
N ARG A 104 7.52 -5.37 -12.21
CA ARG A 104 6.14 -5.02 -12.52
C ARG A 104 5.27 -6.26 -12.71
N GLN A 105 5.72 -7.22 -13.50
CA GLN A 105 4.98 -8.45 -13.74
C GLN A 105 4.78 -9.26 -12.45
N THR A 106 5.82 -9.38 -11.66
CA THR A 106 5.74 -10.05 -10.35
C THR A 106 4.72 -9.38 -9.44
N THR A 107 4.72 -8.03 -9.41
CA THR A 107 3.78 -7.25 -8.59
C THR A 107 2.36 -7.39 -9.11
N GLU A 108 2.14 -7.34 -10.42
CA GLU A 108 0.81 -7.53 -11.02
C GLU A 108 0.23 -8.91 -10.67
N ASP A 109 1.05 -9.96 -10.68
CA ASP A 109 0.62 -11.31 -10.32
C ASP A 109 0.14 -11.36 -8.86
N ILE A 110 0.85 -10.67 -7.96
CA ILE A 110 0.46 -10.56 -6.55
C ILE A 110 -0.86 -9.79 -6.41
N VAL A 111 -0.96 -8.64 -7.05
CA VAL A 111 -2.15 -7.78 -6.96
C VAL A 111 -3.39 -8.49 -7.47
N HIS A 112 -3.29 -9.24 -8.58
CA HIS A 112 -4.41 -9.99 -9.13
C HIS A 112 -4.93 -11.08 -8.19
N ALA A 113 -4.13 -11.54 -7.24
CA ALA A 113 -4.53 -12.52 -6.23
C ALA A 113 -5.24 -11.88 -5.03
N ILE A 114 -5.25 -10.54 -4.94
CA ILE A 114 -5.87 -9.82 -3.82
C ILE A 114 -7.32 -9.51 -4.14
N ASP A 115 -8.23 -10.03 -3.36
CA ASP A 115 -9.66 -9.78 -3.48
C ASP A 115 -10.08 -8.57 -2.61
N ARG A 116 -9.62 -8.53 -1.37
CA ARG A 116 -9.86 -7.42 -0.43
C ARG A 116 -8.59 -7.13 0.36
N PRO A 117 -8.28 -5.85 0.67
CA PRO A 117 -8.99 -4.60 0.33
C PRO A 117 -9.07 -4.35 -1.18
N ARG A 118 -9.88 -3.35 -1.57
CA ARG A 118 -9.97 -2.98 -2.99
C ARG A 118 -8.67 -2.32 -3.46
N VAL A 119 -8.08 -2.85 -4.51
CA VAL A 119 -6.81 -2.37 -5.06
C VAL A 119 -7.02 -1.77 -6.44
N GLY A 120 -6.54 -0.54 -6.64
CA GLY A 120 -6.35 0.04 -7.96
C GLY A 120 -4.87 0.04 -8.31
N THR A 121 -4.51 -0.23 -9.56
CA THR A 121 -3.13 -0.23 -10.03
C THR A 121 -2.87 0.93 -10.99
N PHE A 122 -1.69 1.52 -10.88
CA PHE A 122 -1.35 2.76 -11.59
C PHE A 122 0.12 2.75 -12.02
N ASP A 123 0.40 3.49 -13.10
CA ASP A 123 1.77 3.67 -13.61
C ASP A 123 2.51 4.82 -12.92
N ASP A 124 1.78 5.74 -12.29
CA ASP A 124 2.35 6.92 -11.66
C ASP A 124 1.59 7.31 -10.39
N VAL A 125 2.26 8.07 -9.54
CA VAL A 125 1.73 8.51 -8.25
C VAL A 125 0.56 9.48 -8.44
N ALA A 126 0.60 10.35 -9.45
CA ALA A 126 -0.46 11.35 -9.65
C ALA A 126 -1.81 10.69 -9.92
N SER A 127 -1.84 9.69 -10.79
CA SER A 127 -3.07 8.95 -11.10
C SER A 127 -3.58 8.17 -9.88
N ALA A 128 -2.68 7.54 -9.13
CA ALA A 128 -3.01 6.82 -7.91
C ALA A 128 -3.61 7.74 -6.85
N TYR A 129 -3.01 8.91 -6.67
CA TYR A 129 -3.45 9.92 -5.72
C TYR A 129 -4.89 10.38 -6.01
N ILE A 130 -5.19 10.71 -7.26
CA ILE A 130 -6.52 11.16 -7.68
C ILE A 130 -7.56 10.06 -7.47
N TRP A 131 -7.25 8.83 -7.89
CA TRP A 131 -8.16 7.70 -7.70
C TRP A 131 -8.46 7.46 -6.22
N LEU A 132 -7.43 7.51 -5.38
CA LEU A 132 -7.57 7.26 -3.95
C LEU A 132 -8.45 8.33 -3.27
N GLN A 133 -8.32 9.59 -3.68
CA GLN A 133 -9.18 10.67 -3.20
C GLN A 133 -10.65 10.41 -3.49
N GLN A 134 -10.95 9.75 -4.60
CA GLN A 134 -12.33 9.49 -5.04
C GLN A 134 -12.98 8.29 -4.35
N GLN A 135 -12.22 7.49 -3.65
CA GLN A 135 -12.77 6.30 -2.98
C GLN A 135 -13.39 6.66 -1.64
N HIS A 136 -14.55 6.05 -1.37
CA HIS A 136 -15.24 6.24 -0.11
C HIS A 136 -15.64 4.88 0.45
N PRO A 137 -15.27 4.56 1.72
CA PRO A 137 -15.74 3.35 2.36
C PRO A 137 -17.25 3.37 2.46
N VAL A 138 -17.90 2.27 2.08
CA VAL A 138 -19.35 2.11 2.24
C VAL A 138 -19.59 1.56 3.64
N PRO A 139 -20.34 2.26 4.52
CA PRO A 139 -20.68 1.74 5.84
C PRO A 139 -21.42 0.40 5.70
N TYR A 140 -21.14 -0.54 6.61
CA TYR A 140 -21.88 -1.78 6.67
C TYR A 140 -23.37 -1.45 6.89
N GLN A 141 -24.20 -1.97 5.99
CA GLN A 141 -25.64 -1.89 6.14
C GLN A 141 -26.17 -3.30 6.35
N PRO A 142 -26.76 -3.60 7.51
CA PRO A 142 -27.37 -4.91 7.70
C PRO A 142 -28.49 -5.11 6.69
N PRO A 143 -28.70 -6.35 6.21
CA PRO A 143 -29.79 -6.62 5.27
C PRO A 143 -31.13 -6.23 5.89
N LEU A 144 -31.99 -5.64 5.06
CA LEU A 144 -33.37 -5.37 5.46
C LEU A 144 -34.11 -6.70 5.65
N ILE A 145 -34.76 -6.83 6.80
CA ILE A 145 -35.52 -8.03 7.12
C ILE A 145 -36.93 -7.91 6.54
#